data_06ee5d0d8603ea5192af733135d69ff8
#
_entry.id   06ee5d0d8603ea5192af733135d69ff8
#
_cell.length_a   1.000
_cell.length_b   1.000
_cell.length_c   1.000
_cell.angle_alpha   90.00
_cell.angle_beta   90.00
_cell.angle_gamma   90.00
#
_symmetry.space_group_name_H-M   'P 1'
#
loop_
_entity.id
_entity.type
_entity.pdbx_description
1 polymer ?
#
loop_
_entity_poly.entity_id
_entity_poly.type
_entity_poly.pdbx_seq_one_letter_code
_entity_poly.pdbx_strand_id
1 'polypeptide(L)'
;MPSLQLSEVEVSAQGSLLAGGRTAQTVQIISADQIARQPVHTVADVLKCVAGIDVRQRGAMGIQADINIDGGTHDQVTVLLNGVDITSPQTGHLSGDWPVNVDDILRIEILEGAGSRLSGSSSLMGIVNIITKSSNDHLLSLHAEGGSFLTFGASASASKTFGSVENRASALWKRSDGGTPNSDFYRYQAHYQGRWTSPVVDLDWQFGGSAVDFGANTFYSAAYPNQHEHDYRLLASVRAAVKTRVRIEPMVYWNRLGDHYQLIRDTHTGENFHRCDVYGASLSFSTQWVAGRTNAGVGVRHESLLSTALGAPLDPSQCVKVPGEDGIMFDKKVSRTAVNLFAEHNVRLGKWDVSAGVTVAMNTGQDRTFRAYPGIDISYRPTPAWRITASWNRGFRMPTFTDLYYKSVVLEGNKDIKSEKMQSWKITAAFTHRIAGASVRAFFHQGTDLIDWVMFTPDDIFHSTSFNLNNFGFSIDANLQFQSILGDRQPLQTLTVGYTQIHQDRKDKTEIYKSNYALEYLRHKFVASLTHRIIPNLECTWSVRWALRNGAYIDNTGGASTLRDYEPYAVLDLRVQYQIKRFAFSATANNLTNNHYHDFGSIPQPGLWLMLGVTATI
;
A
#
# COMPACT_ATOMS: atom_id res chain seq x y z
N MET A 1 -9.86 -9.36 25.37
CA MET A 1 -8.49 -9.89 25.19
C MET A 1 -8.25 -10.04 23.69
N PRO A 2 -7.42 -9.21 23.06
CA PRO A 2 -7.13 -9.36 21.64
C PRO A 2 -6.09 -10.46 21.49
N SER A 3 -6.49 -11.59 20.96
CA SER A 3 -5.59 -12.62 20.48
C SER A 3 -4.99 -12.14 19.17
N LEU A 4 -3.66 -12.10 19.07
CA LEU A 4 -2.98 -12.14 17.77
C LEU A 4 -3.34 -13.48 17.13
N GLN A 5 -4.38 -13.45 16.38
CA GLN A 5 -4.70 -14.52 15.49
C GLN A 5 -3.97 -14.17 14.18
N LEU A 6 -2.97 -14.99 13.81
CA LEU A 6 -2.96 -15.49 12.44
C LEU A 6 -4.31 -16.21 12.31
N SER A 7 -5.36 -15.46 12.51
CA SER A 7 -6.68 -16.01 12.63
C SER A 7 -7.12 -16.32 11.23
N GLU A 8 -7.61 -17.48 11.12
CA GLU A 8 -8.92 -17.63 10.55
C GLU A 8 -9.80 -16.55 11.17
N VAL A 9 -9.66 -15.32 10.74
CA VAL A 9 -10.67 -14.34 10.96
C VAL A 9 -11.83 -14.93 10.18
N GLU A 10 -12.80 -15.52 10.90
CA GLU A 10 -14.16 -15.28 10.54
C GLU A 10 -14.27 -13.76 10.54
N VAL A 11 -13.76 -13.14 9.49
CA VAL A 11 -14.07 -11.77 9.20
C VAL A 11 -15.57 -11.83 9.04
N SER A 12 -16.22 -11.45 10.12
CA SER A 12 -17.66 -11.20 10.09
C SER A 12 -17.88 -10.44 8.80
N ALA A 13 -18.80 -10.89 7.97
CA ALA A 13 -19.04 -10.50 6.59
C ALA A 13 -19.39 -9.00 6.43
N GLN A 14 -18.73 -8.11 7.14
CA GLN A 14 -18.90 -6.69 7.13
C GLN A 14 -17.70 -6.06 6.40
N GLY A 15 -17.84 -6.00 5.09
CA GLY A 15 -17.19 -4.93 4.33
C GLY A 15 -15.81 -5.15 3.76
N SER A 16 -15.24 -6.36 3.71
CA SER A 16 -14.00 -6.60 2.97
C SER A 16 -14.25 -7.40 1.69
N LEU A 17 -13.83 -6.86 0.56
CA LEU A 17 -13.81 -7.59 -0.72
C LEU A 17 -12.84 -8.77 -0.67
N LEU A 18 -11.75 -8.67 0.12
CA LEU A 18 -10.72 -9.70 0.25
C LEU A 18 -11.12 -10.81 1.25
N ALA A 19 -11.89 -10.46 2.29
CA ALA A 19 -12.27 -11.38 3.34
C ALA A 19 -13.76 -11.77 3.34
N GLY A 20 -14.56 -11.25 2.43
CA GLY A 20 -16.00 -11.50 2.32
C GLY A 20 -16.39 -12.91 1.88
N GLY A 21 -15.44 -13.77 1.57
CA GLY A 21 -15.61 -15.20 1.33
C GLY A 21 -14.59 -15.99 2.15
N ARG A 22 -14.98 -17.17 2.63
CA ARG A 22 -14.01 -18.17 3.10
C ARG A 22 -13.17 -18.61 1.90
N THR A 23 -12.24 -17.78 1.48
CA THR A 23 -11.33 -18.12 0.38
C THR A 23 -10.32 -19.14 0.90
N ALA A 24 -9.90 -20.04 0.03
CA ALA A 24 -8.79 -20.92 0.35
C ALA A 24 -7.47 -20.13 0.51
N GLN A 25 -7.41 -18.88 0.07
CA GLN A 25 -6.23 -18.03 0.13
C GLN A 25 -5.91 -17.55 1.56
N THR A 26 -4.63 -17.31 1.79
CA THR A 26 -4.14 -16.72 3.04
C THR A 26 -4.06 -15.20 2.89
N VAL A 27 -4.73 -14.47 3.77
CA VAL A 27 -4.66 -13.02 3.89
C VAL A 27 -3.96 -12.70 5.21
N GLN A 28 -2.89 -11.92 5.19
CA GLN A 28 -2.27 -11.40 6.40
C GLN A 28 -3.04 -10.19 6.90
N ILE A 29 -3.30 -10.13 8.20
CA ILE A 29 -4.07 -9.03 8.82
C ILE A 29 -3.22 -8.37 9.91
N ILE A 30 -3.13 -7.03 9.84
CA ILE A 30 -2.54 -6.19 10.88
C ILE A 30 -3.68 -5.42 11.55
N SER A 31 -3.95 -5.71 12.82
CA SER A 31 -5.06 -5.09 13.56
C SER A 31 -4.71 -3.69 14.09
N ALA A 32 -5.75 -2.90 14.44
CA ALA A 32 -5.59 -1.60 15.10
C ALA A 32 -4.72 -1.69 16.37
N ASP A 33 -4.89 -2.73 17.18
CA ASP A 33 -4.11 -2.93 18.41
C ASP A 33 -2.63 -3.18 18.12
N GLN A 34 -2.31 -3.92 17.06
CA GLN A 34 -0.93 -4.11 16.61
C GLN A 34 -0.32 -2.79 16.13
N ILE A 35 -1.06 -2.03 15.33
CA ILE A 35 -0.63 -0.71 14.82
C ILE A 35 -0.35 0.25 15.99
N ALA A 36 -1.26 0.34 16.96
CA ALA A 36 -1.15 1.27 18.08
C ALA A 36 0.08 1.01 18.98
N ARG A 37 0.58 -0.22 19.02
CA ARG A 37 1.79 -0.59 19.81
C ARG A 37 3.10 -0.32 19.09
N GLN A 38 3.10 -0.30 17.76
CA GLN A 38 4.32 -0.14 16.96
C GLN A 38 4.81 1.32 16.95
N PRO A 39 6.13 1.55 16.78
CA PRO A 39 6.72 2.89 16.62
C PRO A 39 6.47 3.45 15.21
N VAL A 40 5.20 3.58 14.83
CA VAL A 40 4.75 3.98 13.48
C VAL A 40 4.00 5.30 13.51
N HIS A 41 4.14 6.10 12.45
CA HIS A 41 3.47 7.39 12.27
C HIS A 41 2.59 7.43 11.02
N THR A 42 2.80 6.48 10.11
CA THR A 42 2.12 6.41 8.80
C THR A 42 1.78 4.97 8.43
N VAL A 43 0.90 4.80 7.44
CA VAL A 43 0.59 3.47 6.87
C VAL A 43 1.84 2.82 6.27
N ALA A 44 2.72 3.61 5.65
CA ALA A 44 3.99 3.12 5.12
C ALA A 44 4.87 2.51 6.21
N ASP A 45 4.94 3.13 7.40
CA ASP A 45 5.71 2.59 8.53
C ASP A 45 5.12 1.28 9.05
N VAL A 46 3.78 1.15 9.09
CA VAL A 46 3.13 -0.13 9.45
C VAL A 46 3.55 -1.24 8.50
N LEU A 47 3.57 -0.97 7.20
CA LEU A 47 3.97 -1.94 6.18
C LEU A 47 5.46 -2.28 6.23
N LYS A 48 6.33 -1.36 6.66
CA LYS A 48 7.76 -1.64 6.91
C LYS A 48 7.97 -2.74 7.97
N CYS A 49 7.04 -2.92 8.89
CA CYS A 49 7.09 -3.95 9.94
C CYS A 49 6.72 -5.36 9.42
N VAL A 50 6.34 -5.51 8.16
CA VAL A 50 5.98 -6.79 7.52
C VAL A 50 7.17 -7.32 6.72
N ALA A 51 7.58 -8.57 6.95
CA ALA A 51 8.77 -9.15 6.32
C ALA A 51 8.64 -9.26 4.79
N GLY A 52 7.48 -9.70 4.26
CA GLY A 52 7.23 -9.89 2.82
C GLY A 52 7.03 -8.59 2.03
N ILE A 53 6.97 -7.44 2.71
CA ILE A 53 6.74 -6.15 2.07
C ILE A 53 8.02 -5.30 2.09
N ASP A 54 8.41 -4.79 0.95
CA ASP A 54 9.46 -3.80 0.79
C ASP A 54 8.84 -2.41 0.60
N VAL A 55 9.04 -1.51 1.56
CA VAL A 55 8.59 -0.12 1.45
C VAL A 55 9.81 0.75 1.18
N ARG A 56 9.91 1.27 -0.03
CA ARG A 56 10.97 2.19 -0.47
C ARG A 56 10.48 3.62 -0.29
N GLN A 57 10.98 4.27 0.73
CA GLN A 57 10.55 5.62 1.10
C GLN A 57 11.54 6.65 0.56
N ARG A 58 11.03 7.72 -0.07
CA ARG A 58 11.86 8.83 -0.56
C ARG A 58 11.96 9.94 0.48
N GLY A 59 10.87 10.38 1.06
CA GLY A 59 10.86 11.40 2.09
C GLY A 59 10.52 10.84 3.49
N ALA A 60 10.78 11.63 4.52
CA ALA A 60 10.43 11.28 5.91
C ALA A 60 8.92 11.14 6.10
N MET A 61 8.50 10.44 7.15
CA MET A 61 7.09 10.34 7.58
C MET A 61 6.13 9.88 6.47
N GLY A 62 6.57 8.96 5.59
CA GLY A 62 5.74 8.40 4.53
C GLY A 62 5.48 9.32 3.34
N ILE A 63 6.26 10.39 3.18
CA ILE A 63 6.26 11.19 1.97
C ILE A 63 6.81 10.33 0.84
N GLN A 64 5.99 10.09 -0.17
CA GLN A 64 6.29 9.22 -1.31
C GLN A 64 6.90 7.86 -0.91
N ALA A 65 6.06 6.89 -0.60
CA ALA A 65 6.45 5.55 -0.22
C ALA A 65 5.97 4.53 -1.25
N ASP A 66 6.90 3.86 -1.90
CA ASP A 66 6.65 2.79 -2.87
C ASP A 66 6.50 1.46 -2.13
N ILE A 67 5.39 0.75 -2.35
CA ILE A 67 5.10 -0.53 -1.70
C ILE A 67 5.33 -1.66 -2.70
N ASN A 68 6.31 -2.51 -2.42
CA ASN A 68 6.65 -3.66 -3.24
C ASN A 68 6.38 -4.97 -2.48
N ILE A 69 5.93 -6.00 -3.17
CA ILE A 69 5.67 -7.32 -2.60
C ILE A 69 6.41 -8.37 -3.41
N ASP A 70 7.08 -9.32 -2.74
CA ASP A 70 7.73 -10.51 -3.34
C ASP A 70 8.70 -10.20 -4.50
N GLY A 71 9.40 -9.07 -4.44
CA GLY A 71 10.34 -8.64 -5.48
C GLY A 71 9.69 -7.97 -6.69
N GLY A 72 8.41 -7.64 -6.61
CA GLY A 72 7.75 -6.80 -7.61
C GLY A 72 8.03 -5.32 -7.41
N THR A 73 7.45 -4.49 -8.30
CA THR A 73 7.51 -3.04 -8.24
C THR A 73 6.24 -2.46 -7.61
N HIS A 74 6.29 -1.20 -7.19
CA HIS A 74 5.16 -0.49 -6.59
C HIS A 74 3.93 -0.42 -7.51
N ASP A 75 4.12 -0.31 -8.82
CA ASP A 75 3.06 -0.31 -9.82
C ASP A 75 2.29 -1.64 -9.89
N GLN A 76 2.87 -2.72 -9.38
CA GLN A 76 2.32 -4.08 -9.44
C GLN A 76 1.50 -4.43 -8.19
N VAL A 77 1.42 -3.52 -7.22
CA VAL A 77 0.65 -3.66 -5.98
C VAL A 77 -0.57 -2.76 -6.04
N THR A 78 -1.75 -3.35 -5.84
CA THR A 78 -3.00 -2.58 -5.75
C THR A 78 -3.25 -2.15 -4.31
N VAL A 79 -3.49 -0.86 -4.09
CA VAL A 79 -3.87 -0.33 -2.78
C VAL A 79 -5.35 0.02 -2.78
N LEU A 80 -6.07 -0.51 -1.80
CA LEU A 80 -7.49 -0.26 -1.59
C LEU A 80 -7.72 0.51 -0.28
N LEU A 81 -8.66 1.44 -0.29
CA LEU A 81 -9.20 2.07 0.92
C LEU A 81 -10.68 1.68 1.05
N ASN A 82 -11.01 0.89 2.08
CA ASN A 82 -12.36 0.31 2.27
C ASN A 82 -12.89 -0.40 1.01
N GLY A 83 -11.99 -1.06 0.27
CA GLY A 83 -12.31 -1.76 -0.98
C GLY A 83 -12.33 -0.89 -2.24
N VAL A 84 -12.14 0.42 -2.13
CA VAL A 84 -11.99 1.32 -3.29
C VAL A 84 -10.55 1.34 -3.76
N ASP A 85 -10.32 1.08 -5.03
CA ASP A 85 -8.98 1.13 -5.64
C ASP A 85 -8.51 2.58 -5.75
N ILE A 86 -7.49 2.94 -4.93
CA ILE A 86 -6.89 4.27 -4.86
C ILE A 86 -5.53 4.34 -5.58
N THR A 87 -5.15 3.30 -6.32
CA THR A 87 -3.91 3.28 -7.10
C THR A 87 -3.95 4.36 -8.19
N SER A 88 -2.86 5.12 -8.34
CA SER A 88 -2.74 6.16 -9.36
C SER A 88 -2.49 5.54 -10.74
N PRO A 89 -3.27 5.85 -11.77
CA PRO A 89 -2.99 5.40 -13.14
C PRO A 89 -1.96 6.26 -13.86
N GLN A 90 -1.63 7.44 -13.31
CA GLN A 90 -0.60 8.34 -13.85
C GLN A 90 0.78 7.77 -13.58
N THR A 91 1.06 7.48 -12.30
CA THR A 91 2.30 6.91 -11.80
C THR A 91 1.97 5.99 -10.63
N GLY A 92 2.66 4.88 -10.49
CA GLY A 92 2.43 3.99 -9.35
C GLY A 92 3.01 4.50 -8.03
N HIS A 93 3.73 5.61 -8.03
CA HIS A 93 4.23 6.23 -6.80
C HIS A 93 3.05 6.68 -5.95
N LEU A 94 2.85 6.00 -4.84
CA LEU A 94 1.87 6.37 -3.83
C LEU A 94 2.52 7.43 -2.95
N SER A 95 2.33 8.66 -3.32
CA SER A 95 2.67 9.78 -2.46
C SER A 95 1.96 9.61 -1.11
N GLY A 96 2.51 10.16 -0.03
CA GLY A 96 1.88 10.11 1.30
C GLY A 96 0.53 10.84 1.40
N ASP A 97 -0.17 10.96 0.29
CA ASP A 97 -1.45 11.63 0.08
C ASP A 97 -2.68 10.79 0.44
N TRP A 98 -2.52 9.68 1.16
CA TRP A 98 -3.67 8.88 1.61
C TRP A 98 -4.57 9.70 2.54
N PRO A 99 -5.89 9.76 2.29
CA PRO A 99 -6.79 10.63 3.03
C PRO A 99 -7.19 10.03 4.39
N VAL A 100 -6.31 9.26 5.03
CA VAL A 100 -6.56 8.62 6.33
C VAL A 100 -5.33 8.67 7.21
N ASN A 101 -5.55 8.94 8.51
CA ASN A 101 -4.53 8.83 9.52
C ASN A 101 -4.35 7.36 9.96
N VAL A 102 -3.17 7.01 10.43
CA VAL A 102 -2.87 5.67 10.98
C VAL A 102 -3.81 5.31 12.15
N ASP A 103 -4.24 6.27 12.95
CA ASP A 103 -5.19 6.07 14.07
C ASP A 103 -6.63 5.76 13.62
N ASP A 104 -6.97 6.06 12.37
CA ASP A 104 -8.29 5.76 11.79
C ASP A 104 -8.40 4.30 11.33
N ILE A 105 -7.29 3.58 11.27
CA ILE A 105 -7.25 2.22 10.71
C ILE A 105 -7.82 1.22 11.72
N LEU A 106 -8.77 0.42 11.26
CA LEU A 106 -9.27 -0.75 11.97
C LEU A 106 -8.35 -1.96 11.77
N ARG A 107 -7.91 -2.17 10.52
CA ARG A 107 -6.96 -3.20 10.12
C ARG A 107 -6.42 -2.95 8.72
N ILE A 108 -5.28 -3.54 8.42
CA ILE A 108 -4.74 -3.64 7.07
C ILE A 108 -4.78 -5.12 6.67
N GLU A 109 -5.33 -5.40 5.51
CA GLU A 109 -5.40 -6.73 4.90
C GLU A 109 -4.40 -6.80 3.75
N ILE A 110 -3.53 -7.80 3.76
CA ILE A 110 -2.48 -7.99 2.75
C ILE A 110 -2.71 -9.34 2.09
N LEU A 111 -2.95 -9.31 0.79
CA LEU A 111 -2.97 -10.48 -0.08
C LEU A 111 -1.74 -10.44 -0.96
N GLU A 112 -0.86 -11.40 -0.84
CA GLU A 112 0.35 -11.52 -1.64
C GLU A 112 0.10 -12.41 -2.87
N GLY A 113 0.77 -12.09 -4.00
CA GLY A 113 0.60 -12.76 -5.28
C GLY A 113 -0.59 -12.23 -6.10
N ALA A 114 -0.80 -12.79 -7.29
CA ALA A 114 -1.82 -12.31 -8.21
C ALA A 114 -3.24 -12.37 -7.61
N GLY A 115 -3.81 -11.18 -7.37
CA GLY A 115 -5.09 -10.99 -6.67
C GLY A 115 -6.26 -10.57 -7.57
N SER A 116 -6.07 -10.46 -8.87
CA SER A 116 -7.08 -9.95 -9.83
C SER A 116 -8.43 -10.66 -9.74
N ARG A 117 -8.43 -11.94 -9.42
CA ARG A 117 -9.64 -12.76 -9.26
C ARG A 117 -10.51 -12.32 -8.07
N LEU A 118 -9.92 -11.78 -7.01
CA LEU A 118 -10.64 -11.43 -5.79
C LEU A 118 -11.16 -10.00 -5.79
N SER A 119 -10.48 -9.10 -6.48
CA SER A 119 -10.81 -7.67 -6.47
C SER A 119 -11.47 -7.19 -7.76
N GLY A 120 -11.42 -8.01 -8.83
CA GLY A 120 -11.82 -7.56 -10.17
C GLY A 120 -10.92 -6.44 -10.73
N SER A 121 -9.83 -6.11 -10.04
CA SER A 121 -8.84 -5.10 -10.45
C SER A 121 -7.59 -5.73 -11.03
N SER A 122 -6.76 -4.92 -11.68
CA SER A 122 -5.45 -5.33 -12.16
C SER A 122 -4.48 -5.40 -10.97
N SER A 123 -4.25 -6.60 -10.44
CA SER A 123 -3.30 -6.85 -9.36
C SER A 123 -2.32 -7.94 -9.76
N LEU A 124 -1.04 -7.62 -9.79
CA LEU A 124 0.00 -8.53 -10.26
C LEU A 124 0.73 -9.21 -9.09
N MET A 125 1.24 -8.43 -8.13
CA MET A 125 2.04 -8.92 -7.01
C MET A 125 1.28 -8.98 -5.68
N GLY A 126 0.21 -8.22 -5.54
CA GLY A 126 -0.58 -8.25 -4.30
C GLY A 126 -1.55 -7.10 -4.15
N ILE A 127 -2.33 -7.21 -3.08
CA ILE A 127 -3.32 -6.21 -2.69
C ILE A 127 -3.08 -5.82 -1.24
N VAL A 128 -3.04 -4.51 -0.97
CA VAL A 128 -3.06 -3.93 0.38
C VAL A 128 -4.39 -3.22 0.55
N ASN A 129 -5.27 -3.72 1.41
CA ASN A 129 -6.57 -3.11 1.67
C ASN A 129 -6.59 -2.49 3.08
N ILE A 130 -6.72 -1.17 3.14
CA ILE A 130 -6.79 -0.38 4.36
C ILE A 130 -8.26 -0.27 4.75
N ILE A 131 -8.63 -0.83 5.89
CA ILE A 131 -10.00 -0.77 6.43
C ILE A 131 -10.01 0.22 7.60
N THR A 132 -10.86 1.23 7.52
CA THR A 132 -11.01 2.25 8.55
C THR A 132 -12.09 1.90 9.57
N LYS A 133 -12.00 2.49 10.77
CA LYS A 133 -12.99 2.37 11.84
C LYS A 133 -14.27 3.12 11.44
N SER A 134 -15.43 2.49 11.55
CA SER A 134 -16.73 3.16 11.34
C SER A 134 -17.24 3.87 12.59
N SER A 135 -16.81 3.41 13.76
CA SER A 135 -17.15 3.99 15.07
C SER A 135 -15.94 3.89 16.02
N ASN A 136 -15.98 4.63 17.11
CA ASN A 136 -15.04 4.54 18.23
C ASN A 136 -15.79 4.28 19.53
N ASP A 137 -15.08 3.77 20.53
CA ASP A 137 -15.57 3.67 21.91
C ASP A 137 -15.72 5.05 22.60
N HIS A 138 -15.11 6.09 22.01
CA HIS A 138 -15.09 7.46 22.51
C HIS A 138 -15.72 8.42 21.51
N LEU A 139 -16.44 9.43 22.04
CA LEU A 139 -17.06 10.46 21.21
C LEU A 139 -16.01 11.32 20.48
N LEU A 140 -14.92 11.64 21.16
CA LEU A 140 -13.87 12.52 20.66
C LEU A 140 -12.49 11.98 21.07
N SER A 141 -11.54 11.98 20.15
CA SER A 141 -10.12 11.74 20.39
C SER A 141 -9.33 12.92 19.82
N LEU A 142 -8.46 13.51 20.64
CA LEU A 142 -7.56 14.60 20.26
C LEU A 142 -6.13 14.12 20.47
N HIS A 143 -5.27 14.32 19.48
CA HIS A 143 -3.85 13.99 19.55
C HIS A 143 -3.01 15.20 19.16
N ALA A 144 -1.92 15.42 19.88
CA ALA A 144 -0.89 16.41 19.56
C ALA A 144 0.48 15.79 19.77
N GLU A 145 1.40 16.09 18.87
CA GLU A 145 2.78 15.59 18.93
C GLU A 145 3.78 16.65 18.49
N GLY A 146 5.02 16.51 18.97
CA GLY A 146 6.14 17.37 18.55
C GLY A 146 7.46 16.64 18.72
N GLY A 147 8.48 17.02 17.95
CA GLY A 147 9.76 16.32 17.99
C GLY A 147 10.87 16.90 17.13
N SER A 148 11.78 16.04 16.71
CA SER A 148 12.96 16.36 15.92
C SER A 148 12.61 17.14 14.65
N PHE A 149 13.53 17.98 14.19
CA PHE A 149 13.41 18.76 12.95
C PHE A 149 12.16 19.65 12.90
N LEU A 150 11.81 20.27 14.03
CA LEU A 150 10.60 21.09 14.20
C LEU A 150 9.34 20.37 13.67
N THR A 151 9.26 19.06 13.89
CA THR A 151 8.08 18.28 13.56
C THR A 151 6.99 18.57 14.57
N PHE A 152 5.83 19.00 14.09
CA PHE A 152 4.61 19.18 14.87
C PHE A 152 3.44 18.52 14.15
N GLY A 153 2.54 17.92 14.94
CA GLY A 153 1.33 17.32 14.40
C GLY A 153 0.17 17.47 15.37
N ALA A 154 -1.01 17.62 14.82
CA ALA A 154 -2.26 17.59 15.56
C ALA A 154 -3.30 16.81 14.76
N SER A 155 -4.05 15.95 15.44
CA SER A 155 -5.20 15.27 14.83
C SER A 155 -6.39 15.21 15.78
N ALA A 156 -7.57 15.16 15.19
CA ALA A 156 -8.82 15.00 15.90
C ALA A 156 -9.69 13.97 15.19
N SER A 157 -10.39 13.13 15.95
CA SER A 157 -11.43 12.28 15.41
C SER A 157 -12.65 12.26 16.30
N ALA A 158 -13.83 12.33 15.70
CA ALA A 158 -15.12 12.27 16.38
C ALA A 158 -15.96 11.14 15.79
N SER A 159 -16.72 10.45 16.65
CA SER A 159 -17.57 9.35 16.26
C SER A 159 -18.86 9.39 17.04
N LYS A 160 -20.00 9.23 16.36
CA LYS A 160 -21.31 9.17 17.00
C LYS A 160 -22.30 8.33 16.20
N THR A 161 -23.03 7.51 16.92
CA THR A 161 -24.12 6.72 16.37
C THR A 161 -25.46 7.42 16.63
N PHE A 162 -26.25 7.61 15.57
CA PHE A 162 -27.60 8.16 15.63
C PHE A 162 -28.58 7.08 15.13
N GLY A 163 -29.27 6.42 16.05
CA GLY A 163 -30.12 5.28 15.70
C GLY A 163 -29.31 4.15 15.06
N SER A 164 -29.60 3.85 13.79
CA SER A 164 -28.89 2.84 13.00
C SER A 164 -27.76 3.39 12.11
N VAL A 165 -27.42 4.69 12.27
CA VAL A 165 -26.38 5.36 11.47
C VAL A 165 -25.17 5.62 12.33
N GLU A 166 -24.07 4.94 12.02
CA GLU A 166 -22.74 5.22 12.56
C GLU A 166 -22.09 6.33 11.74
N ASN A 167 -21.41 7.25 12.40
CA ASN A 167 -20.69 8.35 11.76
C ASN A 167 -19.33 8.53 12.41
N ARG A 168 -18.29 8.73 11.60
CA ARG A 168 -16.96 9.06 12.04
C ARG A 168 -16.33 10.11 11.12
N ALA A 169 -15.75 11.14 11.71
CA ALA A 169 -14.93 12.13 11.02
C ALA A 169 -13.56 12.23 11.69
N SER A 170 -12.53 12.45 10.91
CA SER A 170 -11.18 12.71 11.38
C SER A 170 -10.48 13.76 10.54
N ALA A 171 -9.52 14.47 11.16
CA ALA A 171 -8.65 15.41 10.49
C ALA A 171 -7.25 15.35 11.10
N LEU A 172 -6.23 15.60 10.28
CA LEU A 172 -4.82 15.67 10.67
C LEU A 172 -4.15 16.84 9.97
N TRP A 173 -3.32 17.53 10.73
CA TRP A 173 -2.30 18.44 10.25
C TRP A 173 -0.95 18.03 10.79
N LYS A 174 0.09 18.03 9.96
CA LYS A 174 1.47 17.74 10.36
C LYS A 174 2.44 18.55 9.51
N ARG A 175 3.52 19.01 10.12
CA ARG A 175 4.64 19.66 9.43
C ARG A 175 5.98 19.19 9.98
N SER A 176 7.04 19.38 9.19
CA SER A 176 8.43 19.22 9.61
C SER A 176 9.34 20.05 8.72
N ASP A 177 10.50 20.47 9.26
CA ASP A 177 11.58 21.05 8.44
C ASP A 177 12.44 19.98 7.75
N GLY A 178 12.17 18.67 8.04
CA GLY A 178 12.90 17.55 7.47
C GLY A 178 14.25 17.28 8.11
N GLY A 179 14.76 16.06 7.95
CA GLY A 179 16.05 15.61 8.50
C GLY A 179 17.24 15.82 7.56
N THR A 180 16.99 16.24 6.32
CA THR A 180 17.98 16.53 5.28
C THR A 180 17.60 17.82 4.55
N PRO A 181 18.52 18.51 3.85
CA PRO A 181 18.18 19.70 3.08
C PRO A 181 17.05 19.41 2.09
N ASN A 182 16.13 20.37 1.91
CA ASN A 182 14.97 20.26 1.03
C ASN A 182 14.17 18.94 1.21
N SER A 183 13.83 18.63 2.48
CA SER A 183 12.98 17.51 2.87
C SER A 183 11.88 17.93 3.85
N ASP A 184 11.61 19.23 3.91
CA ASP A 184 10.50 19.83 4.65
C ASP A 184 9.16 19.38 4.06
N PHE A 185 8.13 19.37 4.90
CA PHE A 185 6.78 19.06 4.43
C PHE A 185 5.67 19.68 5.27
N TYR A 186 4.53 19.88 4.61
CA TYR A 186 3.22 20.13 5.21
C TYR A 186 2.24 19.08 4.73
N ARG A 187 1.48 18.47 5.67
CA ARG A 187 0.48 17.46 5.36
C ARG A 187 -0.86 17.80 6.00
N TYR A 188 -1.91 17.68 5.21
CA TYR A 188 -3.31 17.82 5.62
C TYR A 188 -4.07 16.58 5.20
N GLN A 189 -4.90 16.05 6.11
CA GLN A 189 -5.77 14.92 5.81
C GLN A 189 -7.12 15.13 6.48
N ALA A 190 -8.19 14.74 5.81
CA ALA A 190 -9.52 14.69 6.38
C ALA A 190 -10.27 13.49 5.82
N HIS A 191 -10.99 12.79 6.67
CA HIS A 191 -11.78 11.64 6.29
C HIS A 191 -13.11 11.63 7.05
N TYR A 192 -14.20 11.37 6.33
CA TYR A 192 -15.51 11.14 6.90
C TYR A 192 -16.07 9.84 6.32
N GLN A 193 -16.63 9.02 7.18
CA GLN A 193 -17.38 7.84 6.76
C GLN A 193 -18.64 7.69 7.58
N GLY A 194 -19.65 7.11 6.95
CA GLY A 194 -20.88 6.73 7.60
C GLY A 194 -21.31 5.33 7.19
N ARG A 195 -22.06 4.69 8.09
CA ARG A 195 -22.69 3.39 7.86
C ARG A 195 -24.11 3.41 8.37
N TRP A 196 -25.05 3.07 7.52
CA TRP A 196 -26.42 2.77 7.90
C TRP A 196 -26.67 1.27 7.81
N THR A 197 -27.14 0.68 8.91
CA THR A 197 -27.41 -0.75 8.99
C THR A 197 -28.91 -0.99 9.15
N SER A 198 -29.48 -1.82 8.29
CA SER A 198 -30.86 -2.27 8.39
C SER A 198 -30.98 -3.80 8.22
N PRO A 199 -32.13 -4.42 8.51
CA PRO A 199 -32.33 -5.85 8.26
C PRO A 199 -32.18 -6.27 6.79
N VAL A 200 -32.43 -5.36 5.85
CA VAL A 200 -32.47 -5.66 4.41
C VAL A 200 -31.25 -5.12 3.66
N VAL A 201 -30.76 -3.94 4.05
CA VAL A 201 -29.67 -3.25 3.33
C VAL A 201 -28.72 -2.62 4.33
N ASP A 202 -27.42 -2.77 4.12
CA ASP A 202 -26.39 -1.91 4.69
C ASP A 202 -25.94 -0.92 3.64
N LEU A 203 -25.73 0.34 4.03
CA LEU A 203 -25.20 1.39 3.18
C LEU A 203 -23.96 1.97 3.84
N ASP A 204 -22.83 1.92 3.13
CA ASP A 204 -21.57 2.52 3.53
C ASP A 204 -21.23 3.67 2.57
N TRP A 205 -20.78 4.80 3.12
CA TRP A 205 -20.25 5.91 2.32
C TRP A 205 -19.00 6.49 2.97
N GLN A 206 -18.13 7.05 2.14
CA GLN A 206 -16.95 7.76 2.61
C GLN A 206 -16.61 8.95 1.71
N PHE A 207 -16.00 9.95 2.33
CA PHE A 207 -15.39 11.11 1.69
C PHE A 207 -14.02 11.33 2.33
N GLY A 208 -12.98 11.50 1.51
CA GLY A 208 -11.63 11.72 1.98
C GLY A 208 -10.95 12.80 1.17
N GLY A 209 -10.11 13.58 1.84
CA GLY A 209 -9.24 14.56 1.20
C GLY A 209 -7.87 14.58 1.87
N SER A 210 -6.82 14.76 1.09
CA SER A 210 -5.46 14.96 1.55
C SER A 210 -4.74 15.94 0.65
N ALA A 211 -3.78 16.66 1.24
CA ALA A 211 -2.83 17.48 0.52
C ALA A 211 -1.46 17.38 1.21
N VAL A 212 -0.41 17.30 0.43
CA VAL A 212 0.97 17.24 0.89
C VAL A 212 1.81 18.17 0.03
N ASP A 213 2.55 19.05 0.69
CA ASP A 213 3.50 19.96 0.07
C ASP A 213 4.87 19.64 0.62
N PHE A 214 5.88 19.36 -0.22
CA PHE A 214 7.16 18.86 0.25
C PHE A 214 8.34 19.14 -0.65
N GLY A 215 9.51 19.36 -0.01
CA GLY A 215 10.79 19.32 -0.68
C GLY A 215 11.15 17.90 -1.09
N ALA A 216 11.46 17.70 -2.37
CA ALA A 216 11.72 16.41 -3.00
C ALA A 216 13.20 16.24 -3.34
N ASN A 217 14.07 16.30 -2.33
CA ASN A 217 15.53 16.24 -2.52
C ASN A 217 15.95 14.97 -3.30
N THR A 218 16.42 15.15 -4.53
CA THR A 218 16.92 14.08 -5.41
C THR A 218 15.92 12.95 -5.74
N PHE A 219 14.61 13.17 -5.55
CA PHE A 219 13.59 12.09 -5.68
C PHE A 219 13.57 11.47 -7.08
N TYR A 220 13.68 12.27 -8.11
CA TYR A 220 13.60 11.82 -9.51
C TYR A 220 14.91 11.92 -10.26
N SER A 221 15.88 12.65 -9.72
CA SER A 221 17.23 12.76 -10.30
C SER A 221 18.23 13.13 -9.23
N ALA A 222 19.29 12.36 -9.11
CA ALA A 222 20.40 12.62 -8.18
C ALA A 222 21.15 13.93 -8.47
N ALA A 223 21.00 14.50 -9.68
CA ALA A 223 21.63 15.76 -10.07
C ALA A 223 20.88 17.01 -9.58
N TYR A 224 19.62 16.86 -9.14
CA TYR A 224 18.75 17.99 -8.76
C TYR A 224 18.26 17.85 -7.31
N PRO A 225 18.95 18.46 -6.32
CA PRO A 225 18.56 18.35 -4.91
C PRO A 225 17.41 19.30 -4.51
N ASN A 226 17.05 20.26 -5.35
CA ASN A 226 16.06 21.30 -5.04
C ASN A 226 14.71 21.08 -5.74
N GLN A 227 14.31 19.82 -5.93
CA GLN A 227 12.99 19.50 -6.48
C GLN A 227 11.90 19.78 -5.43
N HIS A 228 10.70 20.06 -5.89
CA HIS A 228 9.54 20.31 -5.05
C HIS A 228 8.30 19.67 -5.64
N GLU A 229 7.36 19.26 -4.77
CA GLU A 229 6.11 18.65 -5.20
C GLU A 229 4.96 19.03 -4.26
N HIS A 230 3.80 19.25 -4.86
CA HIS A 230 2.54 19.46 -4.15
C HIS A 230 1.50 18.48 -4.69
N ASP A 231 1.10 17.54 -3.85
CA ASP A 231 0.14 16.51 -4.18
C ASP A 231 -1.18 16.73 -3.45
N TYR A 232 -2.29 16.39 -4.10
CA TYR A 232 -3.57 16.30 -3.42
C TYR A 232 -4.39 15.11 -3.91
N ARG A 233 -5.28 14.64 -3.03
CA ARG A 233 -6.25 13.60 -3.35
C ARG A 233 -7.62 13.96 -2.82
N LEU A 234 -8.66 13.63 -3.60
CA LEU A 234 -10.07 13.66 -3.18
C LEU A 234 -10.69 12.30 -3.51
N LEU A 235 -11.42 11.73 -2.55
CA LEU A 235 -12.06 10.43 -2.68
C LEU A 235 -13.52 10.52 -2.22
N ALA A 236 -14.42 9.94 -2.99
CA ALA A 236 -15.81 9.71 -2.59
C ALA A 236 -16.25 8.31 -3.02
N SER A 237 -16.98 7.60 -2.17
CA SER A 237 -17.59 6.34 -2.57
C SER A 237 -18.88 6.05 -1.80
N VAL A 238 -19.75 5.28 -2.43
CA VAL A 238 -20.96 4.72 -1.83
C VAL A 238 -21.05 3.26 -2.22
N ARG A 239 -21.31 2.40 -1.23
CA ARG A 239 -21.55 0.98 -1.39
C ARG A 239 -22.82 0.58 -0.65
N ALA A 240 -23.68 -0.20 -1.29
CA ALA A 240 -24.79 -0.86 -0.62
C ALA A 240 -24.53 -2.38 -0.55
N ALA A 241 -25.11 -3.04 0.44
CA ALA A 241 -25.11 -4.49 0.57
C ALA A 241 -26.53 -4.97 0.86
N VAL A 242 -27.21 -5.46 -0.17
CA VAL A 242 -28.58 -5.98 -0.05
C VAL A 242 -28.54 -7.41 0.47
N LYS A 243 -29.17 -7.64 1.62
CA LYS A 243 -29.10 -8.88 2.42
C LYS A 243 -30.21 -9.88 2.02
N THR A 244 -30.27 -10.23 0.75
CA THR A 244 -31.19 -11.28 0.26
C THR A 244 -30.48 -12.63 0.15
N ARG A 245 -31.19 -13.68 -0.29
CA ARG A 245 -30.59 -15.01 -0.54
C ARG A 245 -29.37 -14.90 -1.48
N VAL A 246 -29.44 -14.05 -2.48
CA VAL A 246 -28.30 -13.61 -3.26
C VAL A 246 -27.93 -12.23 -2.74
N ARG A 247 -26.81 -12.10 -2.03
CA ARG A 247 -26.30 -10.81 -1.58
C ARG A 247 -25.86 -10.01 -2.81
N ILE A 248 -26.35 -8.78 -2.94
CA ILE A 248 -26.06 -7.90 -4.07
C ILE A 248 -25.33 -6.67 -3.53
N GLU A 249 -24.18 -6.36 -4.07
CA GLU A 249 -23.31 -5.27 -3.60
C GLU A 249 -22.95 -4.34 -4.76
N PRO A 250 -23.76 -3.31 -5.07
CA PRO A 250 -23.37 -2.21 -5.92
C PRO A 250 -22.41 -1.26 -5.19
N MET A 251 -21.40 -0.76 -5.89
CA MET A 251 -20.48 0.28 -5.43
C MET A 251 -20.22 1.27 -6.56
N VAL A 252 -20.16 2.55 -6.22
CA VAL A 252 -19.65 3.61 -7.09
C VAL A 252 -18.62 4.43 -6.34
N TYR A 253 -17.59 4.90 -7.06
CA TYR A 253 -16.57 5.75 -6.47
C TYR A 253 -15.99 6.73 -7.48
N TRP A 254 -15.46 7.80 -6.93
CA TRP A 254 -14.64 8.79 -7.62
C TRP A 254 -13.38 9.04 -6.79
N ASN A 255 -12.24 9.07 -7.47
CA ASN A 255 -10.94 9.37 -6.89
C ASN A 255 -10.23 10.36 -7.81
N ARG A 256 -9.88 11.54 -7.30
CA ARG A 256 -9.09 12.55 -8.01
C ARG A 256 -7.73 12.66 -7.34
N LEU A 257 -6.71 12.65 -8.16
CA LEU A 257 -5.34 12.97 -7.78
C LEU A 257 -4.89 14.17 -8.59
N GLY A 258 -4.11 15.04 -7.97
CA GLY A 258 -3.39 16.07 -8.67
C GLY A 258 -1.98 16.17 -8.12
N ASP A 259 -1.03 16.46 -8.99
CA ASP A 259 0.31 16.81 -8.61
C ASP A 259 0.79 18.08 -9.33
N HIS A 260 1.65 18.79 -8.66
CA HIS A 260 2.39 19.92 -9.18
C HIS A 260 3.87 19.71 -8.85
N TYR A 261 4.66 19.40 -9.84
CA TYR A 261 6.08 19.13 -9.72
C TYR A 261 6.92 20.27 -10.26
N GLN A 262 8.00 20.63 -9.56
CA GLN A 262 9.03 21.56 -9.98
C GLN A 262 10.41 20.90 -9.90
N LEU A 263 11.17 20.91 -10.99
CA LEU A 263 12.55 20.40 -11.01
C LEU A 263 13.48 21.27 -10.15
N ILE A 264 13.22 22.58 -10.13
CA ILE A 264 13.88 23.55 -9.25
C ILE A 264 12.79 24.32 -8.53
N ARG A 265 12.70 24.15 -7.22
CA ARG A 265 11.70 24.75 -6.33
C ARG A 265 11.60 26.26 -6.55
N ASP A 266 10.37 26.79 -6.49
CA ASP A 266 10.03 28.21 -6.69
C ASP A 266 10.40 28.77 -8.07
N THR A 267 10.54 27.89 -9.07
CA THR A 267 10.79 28.29 -10.48
C THR A 267 9.89 27.49 -11.42
N HIS A 268 9.73 27.99 -12.66
CA HIS A 268 9.03 27.24 -13.71
C HIS A 268 9.94 26.24 -14.47
N THR A 269 11.16 25.97 -13.98
CA THR A 269 12.09 25.05 -14.61
C THR A 269 11.63 23.60 -14.42
N GLY A 270 11.29 22.92 -15.52
CA GLY A 270 10.81 21.54 -15.51
C GLY A 270 9.48 21.34 -14.77
N GLU A 271 8.67 22.40 -14.70
CA GLU A 271 7.38 22.41 -14.00
C GLU A 271 6.34 21.59 -14.75
N ASN A 272 5.61 20.77 -14.02
CA ASN A 272 4.55 19.92 -14.56
C ASN A 272 3.33 19.95 -13.64
N PHE A 273 2.15 19.94 -14.28
CA PHE A 273 0.86 19.84 -13.59
C PHE A 273 0.08 18.65 -14.13
N HIS A 274 -0.49 17.86 -13.24
CA HIS A 274 -1.29 16.70 -13.57
C HIS A 274 -2.59 16.69 -12.76
N ARG A 275 -3.70 16.30 -13.39
CA ARG A 275 -4.97 16.02 -12.73
C ARG A 275 -5.56 14.74 -13.27
N CYS A 276 -5.58 13.72 -12.46
CA CYS A 276 -6.12 12.41 -12.80
C CYS A 276 -7.45 12.17 -12.10
N ASP A 277 -8.50 11.92 -12.85
CA ASP A 277 -9.83 11.53 -12.38
C ASP A 277 -10.07 10.05 -12.67
N VAL A 278 -10.44 9.29 -11.64
CA VAL A 278 -10.81 7.88 -11.74
C VAL A 278 -12.25 7.71 -11.28
N TYR A 279 -13.09 7.19 -12.15
CA TYR A 279 -14.48 6.85 -11.88
C TYR A 279 -14.65 5.35 -11.93
N GLY A 280 -15.23 4.77 -10.90
CA GLY A 280 -15.48 3.33 -10.86
C GLY A 280 -16.92 3.00 -10.48
N ALA A 281 -17.42 1.94 -11.09
CA ALA A 281 -18.68 1.30 -10.71
C ALA A 281 -18.52 -0.21 -10.72
N SER A 282 -19.07 -0.88 -9.73
CA SER A 282 -19.09 -2.34 -9.67
C SER A 282 -20.41 -2.88 -9.12
N LEU A 283 -20.73 -4.09 -9.54
CA LEU A 283 -21.88 -4.84 -9.07
C LEU A 283 -21.43 -6.27 -8.78
N SER A 284 -21.48 -6.68 -7.53
CA SER A 284 -21.09 -8.01 -7.09
C SER A 284 -22.28 -8.80 -6.54
N PHE A 285 -22.26 -10.09 -6.77
CA PHE A 285 -23.26 -11.05 -6.32
C PHE A 285 -22.57 -12.15 -5.51
N SER A 286 -23.15 -12.52 -4.39
CA SER A 286 -22.66 -13.63 -3.55
C SER A 286 -23.83 -14.48 -3.06
N THR A 287 -23.72 -15.77 -3.19
CA THR A 287 -24.73 -16.70 -2.68
C THR A 287 -24.09 -17.95 -2.09
N GLN A 288 -24.66 -18.42 -0.98
CA GLN A 288 -24.32 -19.70 -0.36
C GLN A 288 -25.42 -20.72 -0.72
N TRP A 289 -25.01 -21.86 -1.25
CA TRP A 289 -25.92 -22.95 -1.64
C TRP A 289 -25.31 -24.32 -1.34
N VAL A 290 -26.00 -25.41 -1.69
CA VAL A 290 -25.60 -26.77 -1.32
C VAL A 290 -24.20 -27.16 -1.83
N ALA A 291 -23.78 -26.66 -3.00
CA ALA A 291 -22.48 -26.96 -3.57
C ALA A 291 -21.35 -26.02 -3.08
N GLY A 292 -21.65 -25.02 -2.25
CA GLY A 292 -20.66 -24.07 -1.73
C GLY A 292 -21.07 -22.61 -1.89
N ARG A 293 -20.11 -21.70 -1.95
CA ARG A 293 -20.32 -20.27 -2.13
C ARG A 293 -19.87 -19.84 -3.52
N THR A 294 -20.76 -19.17 -4.24
CA THR A 294 -20.46 -18.57 -5.55
C THR A 294 -20.46 -17.05 -5.42
N ASN A 295 -19.40 -16.42 -5.92
CA ASN A 295 -19.28 -14.99 -6.06
C ASN A 295 -19.10 -14.67 -7.54
N ALA A 296 -19.76 -13.62 -8.04
CA ALA A 296 -19.60 -13.14 -9.42
C ALA A 296 -19.80 -11.63 -9.44
N GLY A 297 -19.28 -10.96 -10.44
CA GLY A 297 -19.51 -9.53 -10.56
C GLY A 297 -18.95 -8.93 -11.83
N VAL A 298 -19.30 -7.66 -12.01
CA VAL A 298 -18.82 -6.80 -13.09
C VAL A 298 -18.30 -5.50 -12.50
N GLY A 299 -17.22 -4.98 -13.06
CA GLY A 299 -16.65 -3.68 -12.71
C GLY A 299 -16.30 -2.90 -13.98
N VAL A 300 -16.47 -1.60 -13.89
CA VAL A 300 -16.02 -0.63 -14.90
C VAL A 300 -15.18 0.42 -14.18
N ARG A 301 -14.01 0.74 -14.72
CA ARG A 301 -13.11 1.78 -14.24
C ARG A 301 -12.71 2.68 -15.41
N HIS A 302 -13.03 3.95 -15.33
CA HIS A 302 -12.62 4.96 -16.28
C HIS A 302 -11.56 5.87 -15.67
N GLU A 303 -10.45 6.04 -16.37
CA GLU A 303 -9.31 6.85 -15.97
C GLU A 303 -9.13 7.97 -16.99
N SER A 304 -9.00 9.21 -16.52
CA SER A 304 -8.82 10.39 -17.36
C SER A 304 -7.78 11.32 -16.75
N LEU A 305 -6.71 11.58 -17.47
CA LEU A 305 -5.63 12.48 -17.09
C LEU A 305 -5.64 13.72 -17.96
N LEU A 306 -5.65 14.89 -17.34
CA LEU A 306 -5.28 16.18 -17.92
C LEU A 306 -3.88 16.55 -17.44
N SER A 307 -3.04 17.03 -18.33
CA SER A 307 -1.62 17.23 -18.02
C SER A 307 -0.99 18.32 -18.88
N THR A 308 0.10 18.90 -18.37
CA THR A 308 1.01 19.74 -19.17
C THR A 308 2.15 18.93 -19.83
N ALA A 309 2.34 17.65 -19.42
CA ALA A 309 3.45 16.80 -19.90
C ALA A 309 2.99 15.48 -20.53
N LEU A 310 1.92 14.85 -20.03
CA LEU A 310 1.51 13.49 -20.37
C LEU A 310 0.27 13.43 -21.27
N GLY A 311 0.29 12.61 -22.29
CA GLY A 311 -0.85 12.33 -23.16
C GLY A 311 -0.72 12.91 -24.56
N ALA A 312 -1.84 12.91 -25.30
CA ALA A 312 -1.93 13.52 -26.61
C ALA A 312 -2.27 15.03 -26.50
N PRO A 313 -1.72 15.90 -27.37
CA PRO A 313 -2.05 17.31 -27.40
C PRO A 313 -3.57 17.53 -27.59
N LEU A 314 -4.10 18.52 -26.93
CA LEU A 314 -5.48 19.01 -27.09
C LEU A 314 -5.52 20.15 -28.11
N ASP A 315 -6.66 20.29 -28.80
CA ASP A 315 -6.93 21.51 -29.56
C ASP A 315 -6.92 22.73 -28.60
N PRO A 316 -6.46 23.92 -29.02
CA PRO A 316 -6.40 25.10 -28.16
C PRO A 316 -7.77 25.45 -27.52
N SER A 317 -8.89 25.17 -28.20
CA SER A 317 -10.25 25.38 -27.70
C SER A 317 -10.66 24.37 -26.60
N GLN A 318 -9.93 23.27 -26.43
CA GLN A 318 -10.20 22.21 -25.46
C GLN A 318 -9.22 22.23 -24.27
N CYS A 319 -8.21 23.12 -24.31
CA CYS A 319 -7.30 23.29 -23.20
C CYS A 319 -8.04 23.79 -21.95
N VAL A 320 -7.67 23.26 -20.78
CA VAL A 320 -8.33 23.56 -19.51
C VAL A 320 -7.37 24.32 -18.61
N LYS A 321 -7.80 25.46 -18.04
CA LYS A 321 -6.95 26.23 -17.11
C LYS A 321 -6.55 25.37 -15.90
N VAL A 322 -5.27 25.43 -15.51
CA VAL A 322 -4.80 24.86 -14.24
C VAL A 322 -5.37 25.72 -13.11
N PRO A 323 -6.14 25.14 -12.16
CA PRO A 323 -6.70 25.90 -11.06
C PRO A 323 -5.61 26.54 -10.18
N GLY A 324 -5.74 27.84 -9.90
CA GLY A 324 -4.78 28.59 -9.10
C GLY A 324 -3.61 29.19 -9.87
N GLU A 325 -3.37 28.77 -11.12
CA GLU A 325 -2.23 29.20 -11.93
C GLU A 325 -2.65 30.17 -13.04
N ASP A 326 -1.92 31.25 -13.19
CA ASP A 326 -2.18 32.23 -14.25
C ASP A 326 -1.42 31.88 -15.53
N GLY A 327 -2.19 31.74 -16.63
CA GLY A 327 -1.63 31.47 -17.95
C GLY A 327 -1.22 30.02 -18.20
N ILE A 328 -1.29 29.12 -17.22
CA ILE A 328 -0.94 27.70 -17.38
C ILE A 328 -2.22 26.91 -17.72
N MET A 329 -2.11 26.08 -18.76
CA MET A 329 -3.21 25.26 -19.26
C MET A 329 -2.80 23.80 -19.30
N PHE A 330 -3.70 22.90 -18.89
CA PHE A 330 -3.61 21.50 -19.30
C PHE A 330 -3.83 21.44 -20.81
N ASP A 331 -2.79 21.17 -21.56
CA ASP A 331 -2.76 21.12 -23.03
C ASP A 331 -2.71 19.70 -23.59
N LYS A 332 -2.66 18.68 -22.70
CA LYS A 332 -2.62 17.27 -23.08
C LYS A 332 -3.68 16.48 -22.30
N LYS A 333 -4.13 15.39 -22.92
CA LYS A 333 -5.09 14.48 -22.33
C LYS A 333 -4.82 13.04 -22.73
N VAL A 334 -5.07 12.12 -21.81
CA VAL A 334 -5.18 10.68 -22.08
C VAL A 334 -6.30 10.09 -21.23
N SER A 335 -7.00 9.10 -21.76
CA SER A 335 -8.02 8.37 -21.02
C SER A 335 -8.12 6.91 -21.47
N ARG A 336 -8.55 6.05 -20.56
CA ARG A 336 -8.83 4.64 -20.85
C ARG A 336 -9.95 4.12 -19.96
N THR A 337 -10.61 3.05 -20.41
CA THR A 337 -11.67 2.38 -19.67
C THR A 337 -11.34 0.91 -19.56
N ALA A 338 -11.36 0.39 -18.34
CA ALA A 338 -11.27 -1.03 -18.06
C ALA A 338 -12.66 -1.60 -17.74
N VAL A 339 -12.94 -2.79 -18.27
CA VAL A 339 -14.13 -3.59 -17.95
C VAL A 339 -13.67 -4.95 -17.45
N ASN A 340 -14.15 -5.35 -16.27
CA ASN A 340 -13.81 -6.60 -15.63
C ASN A 340 -15.06 -7.41 -15.31
N LEU A 341 -15.02 -8.70 -15.62
CA LEU A 341 -16.01 -9.69 -15.22
C LEU A 341 -15.29 -10.73 -14.37
N PHE A 342 -15.81 -11.07 -13.21
CA PHE A 342 -15.23 -12.14 -12.41
C PHE A 342 -16.29 -13.16 -11.96
N ALA A 343 -15.85 -14.39 -11.80
CA ALA A 343 -16.62 -15.45 -11.17
C ALA A 343 -15.69 -16.35 -10.35
N GLU A 344 -16.13 -16.73 -9.16
CA GLU A 344 -15.41 -17.61 -8.25
C GLU A 344 -16.38 -18.54 -7.54
N HIS A 345 -15.96 -19.77 -7.37
CA HIS A 345 -16.68 -20.76 -6.56
C HIS A 345 -15.77 -21.33 -5.48
N ASN A 346 -16.29 -21.35 -4.26
CA ASN A 346 -15.62 -21.86 -3.06
C ASN A 346 -16.40 -23.05 -2.52
N VAL A 347 -15.75 -24.18 -2.33
CA VAL A 347 -16.34 -25.40 -1.79
C VAL A 347 -15.51 -25.93 -0.61
N ARG A 348 -16.21 -26.42 0.42
CA ARG A 348 -15.60 -27.11 1.55
C ARG A 348 -15.93 -28.58 1.51
N LEU A 349 -14.92 -29.43 1.47
CA LEU A 349 -14.99 -30.88 1.41
C LEU A 349 -14.27 -31.48 2.63
N GLY A 350 -14.95 -31.60 3.75
CA GLY A 350 -14.35 -32.04 5.00
C GLY A 350 -13.23 -31.12 5.49
N LYS A 351 -11.98 -31.59 5.43
CA LYS A 351 -10.77 -30.81 5.80
C LYS A 351 -10.19 -29.97 4.66
N TRP A 352 -10.78 -30.03 3.47
CA TRP A 352 -10.34 -29.32 2.28
C TRP A 352 -11.24 -28.12 2.00
N ASP A 353 -10.65 -26.97 1.71
CA ASP A 353 -11.32 -25.81 1.11
C ASP A 353 -10.70 -25.61 -0.28
N VAL A 354 -11.52 -25.54 -1.31
CA VAL A 354 -11.11 -25.31 -2.70
C VAL A 354 -11.81 -24.06 -3.21
N SER A 355 -11.05 -23.14 -3.79
CA SER A 355 -11.53 -21.94 -4.45
C SER A 355 -11.02 -21.93 -5.89
N ALA A 356 -11.90 -21.84 -6.86
CA ALA A 356 -11.51 -21.70 -8.26
C ALA A 356 -12.32 -20.57 -8.91
N GLY A 357 -11.70 -19.82 -9.81
CA GLY A 357 -12.37 -18.73 -10.48
C GLY A 357 -11.57 -18.14 -11.62
N VAL A 358 -12.17 -17.15 -12.26
CA VAL A 358 -11.58 -16.44 -13.39
C VAL A 358 -11.99 -14.97 -13.36
N THR A 359 -11.07 -14.10 -13.72
CA THR A 359 -11.37 -12.71 -14.12
C THR A 359 -11.17 -12.60 -15.62
N VAL A 360 -12.13 -11.99 -16.30
CA VAL A 360 -12.05 -11.66 -17.73
C VAL A 360 -12.02 -10.15 -17.83
N ALA A 361 -10.96 -9.59 -18.40
CA ALA A 361 -10.73 -8.15 -18.43
C ALA A 361 -10.41 -7.63 -19.82
N MET A 362 -10.85 -6.41 -20.09
CA MET A 362 -10.57 -5.65 -21.30
C MET A 362 -10.22 -4.20 -20.93
N ASN A 363 -9.31 -3.57 -21.69
CA ASN A 363 -8.95 -2.17 -21.51
C ASN A 363 -8.84 -1.44 -22.86
N THR A 364 -9.46 -0.28 -22.97
CA THR A 364 -9.46 0.53 -24.22
C THR A 364 -8.11 1.17 -24.52
N GLY A 365 -7.20 1.23 -23.54
CA GLY A 365 -5.81 1.70 -23.71
C GLY A 365 -4.91 0.70 -24.43
N GLN A 366 -5.43 -0.48 -24.79
CA GLN A 366 -4.76 -1.50 -25.59
C GLN A 366 -5.68 -1.99 -26.73
N ASP A 367 -5.56 -3.26 -27.10
CA ASP A 367 -6.22 -3.89 -28.25
C ASP A 367 -7.74 -4.16 -28.08
N ARG A 368 -8.34 -3.71 -26.95
CA ARG A 368 -9.77 -3.89 -26.63
C ARG A 368 -10.23 -5.37 -26.62
N THR A 369 -9.30 -6.30 -26.41
CA THR A 369 -9.60 -7.72 -26.39
C THR A 369 -9.82 -8.20 -24.96
N PHE A 370 -10.88 -8.97 -24.74
CA PHE A 370 -11.11 -9.65 -23.46
C PHE A 370 -10.11 -10.78 -23.27
N ARG A 371 -9.42 -10.77 -22.10
CA ARG A 371 -8.45 -11.80 -21.72
C ARG A 371 -8.82 -12.41 -20.38
N ALA A 372 -8.60 -13.71 -20.26
CA ALA A 372 -8.94 -14.49 -19.06
C ALA A 372 -7.71 -14.69 -18.15
N TYR A 373 -7.95 -14.49 -16.87
CA TYR A 373 -6.97 -14.65 -15.78
C TYR A 373 -7.53 -15.63 -14.74
N PRO A 374 -7.36 -16.93 -14.95
CA PRO A 374 -7.85 -17.97 -14.06
C PRO A 374 -6.98 -18.10 -12.80
N GLY A 375 -7.53 -18.74 -11.79
CA GLY A 375 -6.79 -19.12 -10.59
C GLY A 375 -7.52 -20.19 -9.79
N ILE A 376 -6.73 -20.92 -9.00
CA ILE A 376 -7.19 -21.94 -8.08
C ILE A 376 -6.38 -21.89 -6.79
N ASP A 377 -7.06 -22.05 -5.66
CA ASP A 377 -6.45 -22.19 -4.35
C ASP A 377 -7.03 -23.41 -3.65
N ILE A 378 -6.17 -24.18 -3.03
CA ILE A 378 -6.52 -25.38 -2.28
C ILE A 378 -5.93 -25.26 -0.89
N SER A 379 -6.77 -25.38 0.14
CA SER A 379 -6.35 -25.36 1.53
C SER A 379 -6.73 -26.66 2.23
N TYR A 380 -5.79 -27.25 2.94
CA TYR A 380 -5.97 -28.46 3.75
C TYR A 380 -5.76 -28.15 5.24
N ARG A 381 -6.72 -28.60 6.08
CA ARG A 381 -6.67 -28.43 7.54
C ARG A 381 -6.57 -29.80 8.21
N PRO A 382 -5.36 -30.34 8.40
CA PRO A 382 -5.19 -31.63 9.08
C PRO A 382 -5.75 -31.60 10.51
N THR A 383 -5.53 -30.48 11.22
CA THR A 383 -6.06 -30.19 12.56
C THR A 383 -6.59 -28.76 12.63
N PRO A 384 -7.31 -28.34 13.68
CA PRO A 384 -7.71 -26.95 13.87
C PRO A 384 -6.54 -25.95 13.94
N ALA A 385 -5.35 -26.42 14.38
CA ALA A 385 -4.17 -25.58 14.53
C ALA A 385 -3.36 -25.43 13.22
N TRP A 386 -3.48 -26.35 12.27
CA TRP A 386 -2.69 -26.35 11.04
C TRP A 386 -3.51 -26.09 9.80
N ARG A 387 -2.99 -25.24 8.94
CA ARG A 387 -3.52 -24.98 7.60
C ARG A 387 -2.38 -24.99 6.59
N ILE A 388 -2.53 -25.77 5.53
CA ILE A 388 -1.60 -25.83 4.40
C ILE A 388 -2.37 -25.34 3.16
N THR A 389 -1.86 -24.36 2.45
CA THR A 389 -2.52 -23.78 1.27
C THR A 389 -1.58 -23.82 0.08
N ALA A 390 -2.07 -24.28 -1.06
CA ALA A 390 -1.40 -24.19 -2.35
C ALA A 390 -2.24 -23.34 -3.29
N SER A 391 -1.61 -22.43 -4.02
CA SER A 391 -2.25 -21.45 -4.88
C SER A 391 -1.57 -21.35 -6.22
N TRP A 392 -2.37 -21.26 -7.30
CA TRP A 392 -1.93 -20.82 -8.62
C TRP A 392 -2.89 -19.78 -9.15
N ASN A 393 -2.38 -18.63 -9.52
CA ASN A 393 -3.18 -17.50 -10.00
C ASN A 393 -2.46 -16.78 -11.14
N ARG A 394 -3.23 -16.28 -12.11
CA ARG A 394 -2.75 -15.38 -13.16
C ARG A 394 -3.23 -13.95 -12.87
N GLY A 395 -2.37 -12.98 -13.15
CA GLY A 395 -2.67 -11.56 -13.02
C GLY A 395 -2.13 -10.77 -14.20
N PHE A 396 -2.55 -9.51 -14.29
CA PHE A 396 -2.07 -8.55 -15.27
C PHE A 396 -2.01 -7.13 -14.64
N ARG A 397 -1.24 -6.24 -15.27
CA ARG A 397 -1.21 -4.80 -14.98
C ARG A 397 -1.10 -4.01 -16.28
N MET A 398 -1.85 -2.90 -16.35
CA MET A 398 -1.71 -1.93 -17.43
C MET A 398 -0.51 -1.02 -17.16
N PRO A 399 0.26 -0.59 -18.20
CA PRO A 399 1.26 0.45 -18.04
C PRO A 399 0.64 1.72 -17.45
N THR A 400 1.41 2.47 -16.67
CA THR A 400 1.00 3.81 -16.20
C THR A 400 1.02 4.81 -17.37
N PHE A 401 0.37 5.95 -17.19
CA PHE A 401 0.46 7.00 -18.21
C PHE A 401 1.86 7.58 -18.31
N THR A 402 2.63 7.56 -17.21
CA THR A 402 4.05 7.90 -17.20
C THR A 402 4.86 6.93 -18.05
N ASP A 403 4.69 5.60 -17.89
CA ASP A 403 5.38 4.59 -18.71
C ASP A 403 5.16 4.80 -20.21
N LEU A 404 3.97 5.28 -20.59
CA LEU A 404 3.59 5.43 -22.00
C LEU A 404 3.99 6.77 -22.61
N TYR A 405 3.92 7.88 -21.87
CA TYR A 405 3.90 9.22 -22.45
C TYR A 405 4.95 10.17 -21.90
N TYR A 406 5.59 9.86 -20.76
CA TYR A 406 6.53 10.81 -20.16
C TYR A 406 7.75 11.00 -21.02
N LYS A 407 8.17 12.27 -21.19
CA LYS A 407 9.39 12.62 -21.91
C LYS A 407 10.05 13.82 -21.25
N SER A 408 11.31 13.65 -20.87
CA SER A 408 12.16 14.70 -20.32
C SER A 408 13.59 14.55 -20.85
N VAL A 409 14.50 15.35 -20.34
CA VAL A 409 15.93 15.26 -20.68
C VAL A 409 16.61 14.01 -20.11
N VAL A 410 15.96 13.31 -19.18
CA VAL A 410 16.53 12.14 -18.47
C VAL A 410 15.66 10.89 -18.54
N LEU A 411 14.44 10.99 -19.09
CA LEU A 411 13.44 9.91 -19.12
C LEU A 411 12.70 9.90 -20.46
N GLU A 412 12.48 8.74 -21.06
CA GLU A 412 11.66 8.56 -22.27
C GLU A 412 10.72 7.36 -22.13
N GLY A 413 9.40 7.65 -22.12
CA GLY A 413 8.33 6.64 -22.11
C GLY A 413 8.13 5.97 -23.47
N ASN A 414 7.43 4.84 -23.48
CA ASN A 414 7.21 4.03 -24.68
C ASN A 414 5.73 3.70 -24.86
N LYS A 415 5.09 4.26 -25.91
CA LYS A 415 3.68 4.07 -26.21
C LYS A 415 3.31 2.65 -26.65
N ASP A 416 4.29 1.87 -27.09
CA ASP A 416 4.10 0.51 -27.63
C ASP A 416 4.25 -0.57 -26.54
N ILE A 417 4.52 -0.18 -25.30
CA ILE A 417 4.64 -1.11 -24.17
C ILE A 417 3.31 -1.84 -23.94
N LYS A 418 3.41 -3.14 -23.75
CA LYS A 418 2.27 -4.03 -23.49
C LYS A 418 1.96 -4.12 -22.00
N SER A 419 0.73 -4.61 -21.68
CA SER A 419 0.40 -4.95 -20.31
C SER A 419 1.29 -6.07 -19.78
N GLU A 420 1.74 -5.92 -18.56
CA GLU A 420 2.43 -6.95 -17.80
C GLU A 420 1.50 -8.14 -17.51
N LYS A 421 2.08 -9.32 -17.44
CA LYS A 421 1.38 -10.57 -17.10
C LYS A 421 2.21 -11.37 -16.11
N MET A 422 1.55 -12.05 -15.21
CA MET A 422 2.21 -12.91 -14.23
C MET A 422 1.44 -14.18 -13.99
N GLN A 423 2.19 -15.27 -13.80
CA GLN A 423 1.71 -16.49 -13.18
C GLN A 423 2.37 -16.62 -11.82
N SER A 424 1.58 -16.85 -10.79
CA SER A 424 2.02 -16.94 -9.41
C SER A 424 1.67 -18.30 -8.83
N TRP A 425 2.68 -19.01 -8.33
CA TRP A 425 2.54 -20.24 -7.54
C TRP A 425 2.99 -19.96 -6.12
N LYS A 426 2.22 -20.42 -5.16
CA LYS A 426 2.50 -20.19 -3.75
C LYS A 426 2.08 -21.41 -2.92
N ILE A 427 2.90 -21.78 -1.96
CA ILE A 427 2.55 -22.73 -0.91
C ILE A 427 2.79 -22.10 0.45
N THR A 428 1.83 -22.24 1.36
CA THR A 428 1.91 -21.69 2.71
C THR A 428 1.51 -22.77 3.71
N ALA A 429 2.32 -22.97 4.74
CA ALA A 429 1.98 -23.75 5.93
C ALA A 429 1.84 -22.80 7.12
N ALA A 430 0.68 -22.76 7.74
CA ALA A 430 0.39 -21.89 8.87
C ALA A 430 -0.02 -22.74 10.10
N PHE A 431 0.53 -22.38 11.24
CA PHE A 431 0.20 -22.92 12.55
C PHE A 431 -0.39 -21.80 13.41
N THR A 432 -1.52 -22.07 14.05
CA THR A 432 -2.21 -21.10 14.92
C THR A 432 -2.58 -21.78 16.22
N HIS A 433 -2.09 -21.24 17.30
CA HIS A 433 -2.41 -21.68 18.65
C HIS A 433 -2.52 -20.46 19.58
N ARG A 434 -3.18 -20.61 20.72
CA ARG A 434 -3.40 -19.53 21.69
C ARG A 434 -2.09 -18.85 22.15
N ILE A 435 -1.01 -19.61 22.26
CA ILE A 435 0.30 -19.12 22.76
C ILE A 435 1.27 -18.73 21.65
N ALA A 436 1.06 -19.20 20.43
CA ALA A 436 1.98 -18.98 19.32
C ALA A 436 1.28 -19.10 17.97
N GLY A 437 1.74 -18.33 17.01
CA GLY A 437 1.43 -18.50 15.60
C GLY A 437 2.71 -18.55 14.80
N ALA A 438 2.72 -19.30 13.71
CA ALA A 438 3.83 -19.33 12.78
C ALA A 438 3.32 -19.60 11.36
N SER A 439 3.98 -19.04 10.36
CA SER A 439 3.75 -19.38 8.96
C SER A 439 5.07 -19.47 8.20
N VAL A 440 5.11 -20.39 7.26
CA VAL A 440 6.18 -20.51 6.26
C VAL A 440 5.52 -20.47 4.90
N ARG A 441 5.97 -19.57 4.06
CA ARG A 441 5.47 -19.40 2.70
C ARG A 441 6.63 -19.51 1.71
N ALA A 442 6.46 -20.28 0.65
CA ALA A 442 7.33 -20.26 -0.52
C ALA A 442 6.53 -19.81 -1.74
N PHE A 443 7.17 -19.09 -2.65
CA PHE A 443 6.52 -18.56 -3.85
C PHE A 443 7.44 -18.64 -5.06
N PHE A 444 6.80 -18.70 -6.23
CA PHE A 444 7.42 -18.56 -7.54
C PHE A 444 6.50 -17.73 -8.45
N HIS A 445 7.03 -16.63 -8.96
CA HIS A 445 6.32 -15.73 -9.87
C HIS A 445 7.04 -15.69 -11.20
N GLN A 446 6.32 -16.03 -12.27
CA GLN A 446 6.81 -15.93 -13.64
C GLN A 446 6.19 -14.71 -14.32
N GLY A 447 6.99 -13.67 -14.51
CA GLY A 447 6.60 -12.43 -15.14
C GLY A 447 6.95 -12.38 -16.62
N THR A 448 6.03 -11.86 -17.42
CA THR A 448 6.19 -11.61 -18.85
C THR A 448 5.81 -10.17 -19.16
N ASP A 449 6.60 -9.49 -19.99
CA ASP A 449 6.43 -8.09 -20.35
C ASP A 449 6.46 -7.16 -19.10
N LEU A 450 7.25 -7.47 -18.05
CA LEU A 450 7.36 -6.63 -16.85
C LEU A 450 8.05 -5.33 -17.18
N ILE A 451 7.47 -4.21 -16.75
CA ILE A 451 7.89 -2.86 -17.10
C ILE A 451 8.90 -2.34 -16.08
N ASP A 452 9.94 -1.68 -16.59
CA ASP A 452 10.90 -0.94 -15.79
C ASP A 452 11.49 0.23 -16.58
N TRP A 453 12.08 1.15 -15.86
CA TRP A 453 12.87 2.25 -16.41
C TRP A 453 14.35 1.90 -16.31
N VAL A 454 15.01 1.76 -17.45
CA VAL A 454 16.42 1.31 -17.53
C VAL A 454 17.30 2.23 -18.37
N MET A 455 18.56 2.32 -18.00
CA MET A 455 19.66 2.84 -18.81
C MET A 455 20.46 1.66 -19.35
N PHE A 456 20.84 1.69 -20.62
CA PHE A 456 21.66 0.65 -21.23
C PHE A 456 23.14 0.96 -21.16
N THR A 457 23.52 2.24 -21.11
CA THR A 457 24.92 2.72 -20.98
C THR A 457 24.99 3.85 -19.94
N PRO A 458 26.20 4.20 -19.44
CA PRO A 458 26.37 5.31 -18.48
C PRO A 458 25.92 6.69 -18.98
N ASP A 459 26.00 6.92 -20.30
CA ASP A 459 25.66 8.20 -20.93
C ASP A 459 24.23 8.22 -21.50
N ASP A 460 23.44 7.16 -21.22
CA ASP A 460 22.07 7.03 -21.70
C ASP A 460 21.09 7.76 -20.78
N ILE A 461 19.82 7.90 -21.23
CA ILE A 461 18.67 8.28 -20.40
C ILE A 461 17.90 7.03 -19.99
N PHE A 462 16.99 7.16 -19.04
CA PHE A 462 16.11 6.05 -18.71
C PHE A 462 15.00 5.86 -19.74
N HIS A 463 14.87 4.64 -20.24
CA HIS A 463 13.82 4.23 -21.17
C HIS A 463 12.82 3.32 -20.48
N SER A 464 11.52 3.60 -20.67
CA SER A 464 10.46 2.66 -20.29
C SER A 464 10.54 1.44 -21.22
N THR A 465 10.90 0.29 -20.67
CA THR A 465 11.06 -0.97 -21.40
C THR A 465 10.43 -2.13 -20.68
N SER A 466 10.36 -3.28 -21.33
CA SER A 466 9.81 -4.50 -20.69
C SER A 466 10.73 -5.69 -20.92
N PHE A 467 10.74 -6.60 -19.93
CA PHE A 467 11.50 -7.84 -19.96
C PHE A 467 10.81 -8.96 -19.18
N ASN A 468 11.31 -10.19 -19.34
CA ASN A 468 10.79 -11.37 -18.66
C ASN A 468 11.63 -11.64 -17.41
N LEU A 469 10.97 -11.75 -16.26
CA LEU A 469 11.60 -11.89 -14.96
C LEU A 469 10.88 -12.93 -14.12
N ASN A 470 11.63 -13.84 -13.51
CA ASN A 470 11.12 -14.77 -12.51
C ASN A 470 11.58 -14.32 -11.12
N ASN A 471 10.64 -14.26 -10.17
CA ASN A 471 10.92 -14.03 -8.75
C ASN A 471 10.59 -15.31 -7.98
N PHE A 472 11.49 -15.74 -7.10
CA PHE A 472 11.22 -16.84 -6.19
C PHE A 472 11.84 -16.57 -4.82
N GLY A 473 11.21 -17.12 -3.80
CA GLY A 473 11.67 -16.88 -2.45
C GLY A 473 10.80 -17.57 -1.41
N PHE A 474 11.09 -17.22 -0.17
CA PHE A 474 10.30 -17.68 0.96
C PHE A 474 10.20 -16.62 2.04
N SER A 475 9.15 -16.71 2.85
CA SER A 475 8.96 -15.91 4.06
C SER A 475 8.64 -16.81 5.25
N ILE A 476 9.13 -16.42 6.41
CA ILE A 476 8.83 -17.05 7.70
C ILE A 476 8.34 -15.95 8.61
N ASP A 477 7.15 -16.14 9.22
CA ASP A 477 6.61 -15.25 10.24
C ASP A 477 6.28 -16.06 11.49
N ALA A 478 6.58 -15.52 12.66
CA ALA A 478 6.26 -16.13 13.94
C ALA A 478 5.82 -15.08 14.95
N ASN A 479 4.90 -15.45 15.84
CA ASN A 479 4.50 -14.63 16.98
C ASN A 479 4.36 -15.51 18.23
N LEU A 480 4.73 -14.95 19.38
CA LEU A 480 4.60 -15.55 20.69
C LEU A 480 3.83 -14.63 21.61
N GLN A 481 2.87 -15.20 22.35
CA GLN A 481 2.04 -14.52 23.34
C GLN A 481 2.52 -14.92 24.74
N PHE A 482 3.47 -14.18 25.31
CA PHE A 482 4.07 -14.51 26.61
C PHE A 482 3.05 -14.48 27.75
N GLN A 483 2.06 -13.58 27.70
CA GLN A 483 0.97 -13.56 28.68
C GLN A 483 0.20 -14.89 28.74
N SER A 484 -0.02 -15.50 27.59
CA SER A 484 -0.69 -16.81 27.51
C SER A 484 0.16 -17.98 27.99
N ILE A 485 1.51 -17.82 28.05
CA ILE A 485 2.47 -18.84 28.49
C ILE A 485 2.78 -18.68 29.97
N LEU A 486 3.09 -17.45 30.41
CA LEU A 486 3.66 -17.15 31.72
C LEU A 486 2.67 -16.45 32.68
N GLY A 487 1.45 -16.12 32.19
CA GLY A 487 0.42 -15.39 32.93
C GLY A 487 0.54 -13.86 32.83
N ASP A 488 -0.44 -13.14 33.36
CA ASP A 488 -0.61 -11.68 33.15
C ASP A 488 0.37 -10.82 33.95
N ARG A 489 1.03 -11.36 34.97
CA ARG A 489 1.93 -10.59 35.87
C ARG A 489 3.34 -10.41 35.35
N GLN A 490 3.73 -11.17 34.33
CA GLN A 490 5.08 -11.10 33.79
C GLN A 490 5.22 -9.89 32.84
N PRO A 491 6.42 -9.27 32.72
CA PRO A 491 6.60 -8.05 31.93
C PRO A 491 6.50 -8.28 30.42
N LEU A 492 6.96 -9.41 29.89
CA LEU A 492 6.94 -9.69 28.45
C LEU A 492 5.50 -9.92 27.96
N GLN A 493 5.11 -9.25 26.89
CA GLN A 493 3.77 -9.35 26.31
C GLN A 493 3.78 -10.19 25.03
N THR A 494 4.42 -9.68 24.00
CA THR A 494 4.43 -10.29 22.67
C THR A 494 5.81 -10.19 22.04
N LEU A 495 6.19 -11.20 21.28
CA LEU A 495 7.33 -11.19 20.36
C LEU A 495 6.80 -11.55 18.97
N THR A 496 7.11 -10.74 17.98
CA THR A 496 6.90 -11.07 16.55
C THR A 496 8.23 -11.09 15.84
N VAL A 497 8.43 -12.02 14.93
CA VAL A 497 9.64 -12.15 14.11
C VAL A 497 9.22 -12.51 12.70
N GLY A 498 9.81 -11.86 11.73
CA GLY A 498 9.60 -12.14 10.31
C GLY A 498 10.92 -12.13 9.53
N TYR A 499 11.03 -13.00 8.56
CA TYR A 499 12.17 -13.05 7.64
C TYR A 499 11.70 -13.40 6.25
N THR A 500 12.23 -12.69 5.25
CA THR A 500 11.99 -12.96 3.83
C THR A 500 13.30 -12.98 3.06
N GLN A 501 13.42 -13.95 2.15
CA GLN A 501 14.46 -14.01 1.13
C GLN A 501 13.84 -14.06 -0.24
N ILE A 502 14.39 -13.26 -1.17
CA ILE A 502 13.95 -13.18 -2.56
C ILE A 502 15.16 -13.33 -3.48
N HIS A 503 14.95 -14.03 -4.57
CA HIS A 503 15.89 -14.12 -5.68
C HIS A 503 15.17 -13.89 -7.00
N GLN A 504 15.83 -13.17 -7.91
CA GLN A 504 15.33 -12.90 -9.26
C GLN A 504 16.21 -13.55 -10.32
N ASP A 505 15.56 -14.05 -11.39
CA ASP A 505 16.21 -14.59 -12.57
C ASP A 505 15.63 -13.92 -13.82
N ARG A 506 16.43 -13.04 -14.46
CA ARG A 506 16.06 -12.35 -15.68
C ARG A 506 16.33 -13.25 -16.88
N LYS A 507 15.34 -13.46 -17.72
CA LYS A 507 15.43 -14.33 -18.89
C LYS A 507 16.13 -13.67 -20.07
N ASP A 508 15.93 -12.36 -20.21
CA ASP A 508 16.54 -11.60 -21.28
C ASP A 508 18.00 -11.25 -20.93
N LYS A 509 18.91 -11.46 -21.87
CA LYS A 509 20.35 -11.25 -21.66
C LYS A 509 20.84 -9.87 -22.10
N THR A 510 19.94 -8.95 -22.48
CA THR A 510 20.30 -7.58 -22.82
C THR A 510 21.02 -6.96 -21.62
N GLU A 511 22.20 -6.39 -21.84
CA GLU A 511 22.93 -5.72 -20.78
C GLU A 511 22.19 -4.45 -20.35
N ILE A 512 22.01 -4.28 -19.06
CA ILE A 512 21.36 -3.13 -18.43
C ILE A 512 22.39 -2.51 -17.50
N TYR A 513 22.74 -1.26 -17.76
CA TYR A 513 23.64 -0.50 -16.90
C TYR A 513 22.98 -0.17 -15.57
N LYS A 514 21.72 0.34 -15.60
CA LYS A 514 20.98 0.74 -14.42
C LYS A 514 19.48 0.46 -14.59
N SER A 515 18.85 -0.15 -13.60
CA SER A 515 17.41 -0.31 -13.46
C SER A 515 16.94 0.57 -12.30
N ASN A 516 15.76 1.20 -12.41
CA ASN A 516 15.22 2.05 -11.35
C ASN A 516 14.40 1.28 -10.33
N TYR A 517 13.73 0.20 -10.75
CA TYR A 517 12.74 -0.46 -9.89
C TYR A 517 12.89 -1.98 -9.85
N ALA A 518 12.70 -2.67 -10.97
CA ALA A 518 12.48 -4.11 -10.98
C ALA A 518 13.71 -4.92 -10.55
N LEU A 519 14.92 -4.49 -10.90
CA LEU A 519 16.15 -5.20 -10.52
C LEU A 519 16.74 -4.72 -9.19
N GLU A 520 16.17 -3.68 -8.58
CA GLU A 520 16.54 -3.19 -7.24
C GLU A 520 15.63 -3.79 -6.16
N TYR A 521 15.49 -5.08 -6.13
CA TYR A 521 14.60 -5.79 -5.21
C TYR A 521 15.25 -6.07 -3.84
N LEU A 522 14.42 -6.26 -2.83
CA LEU A 522 14.84 -6.65 -1.50
C LEU A 522 15.26 -8.13 -1.49
N ARG A 523 16.59 -8.40 -1.33
CA ARG A 523 17.12 -9.79 -1.27
C ARG A 523 16.80 -10.46 0.04
N HIS A 524 17.02 -9.73 1.13
CA HIS A 524 16.82 -10.23 2.49
C HIS A 524 16.19 -9.14 3.34
N LYS A 525 15.21 -9.52 4.15
CA LYS A 525 14.64 -8.66 5.18
C LYS A 525 14.38 -9.47 6.44
N PHE A 526 14.81 -8.93 7.57
CA PHE A 526 14.46 -9.41 8.89
C PHE A 526 13.75 -8.31 9.66
N VAL A 527 12.65 -8.64 10.32
CA VAL A 527 11.93 -7.76 11.22
C VAL A 527 11.65 -8.48 12.53
N ALA A 528 11.78 -7.77 13.65
CA ALA A 528 11.36 -8.30 14.94
C ALA A 528 10.77 -7.17 15.79
N SER A 529 9.75 -7.48 16.58
CA SER A 529 9.14 -6.55 17.52
C SER A 529 8.87 -7.24 18.85
N LEU A 530 9.34 -6.61 19.92
CA LEU A 530 9.15 -7.08 21.30
C LEU A 530 8.37 -6.02 22.08
N THR A 531 7.18 -6.38 22.55
CA THR A 531 6.39 -5.55 23.45
C THR A 531 6.49 -6.06 24.87
N HIS A 532 6.81 -5.18 25.80
CA HIS A 532 6.85 -5.49 27.22
C HIS A 532 6.25 -4.38 28.08
N ARG A 533 5.79 -4.74 29.27
CA ARG A 533 5.22 -3.83 30.26
C ARG A 533 6.20 -3.69 31.43
N ILE A 534 6.69 -2.47 31.67
CA ILE A 534 7.64 -2.21 32.77
C ILE A 534 6.90 -2.13 34.10
N ILE A 535 5.84 -1.30 34.14
CA ILE A 535 4.92 -1.15 35.25
C ILE A 535 3.48 -1.14 34.70
N PRO A 536 2.44 -1.25 35.54
CA PRO A 536 1.06 -1.11 35.06
C PRO A 536 0.89 0.17 34.24
N ASN A 537 0.22 0.04 33.07
CA ASN A 537 -0.06 1.14 32.14
C ASN A 537 1.17 1.74 31.40
N LEU A 538 2.40 1.26 31.63
CA LEU A 538 3.59 1.65 30.87
C LEU A 538 4.03 0.49 30.00
N GLU A 539 3.81 0.65 28.70
CA GLU A 539 4.16 -0.33 27.66
C GLU A 539 5.32 0.18 26.81
N CYS A 540 6.27 -0.68 26.51
CA CYS A 540 7.40 -0.40 25.64
C CYS A 540 7.41 -1.40 24.49
N THR A 541 7.62 -0.92 23.27
CA THR A 541 7.78 -1.75 22.07
C THR A 541 9.09 -1.40 21.39
N TRP A 542 9.95 -2.38 21.28
CA TRP A 542 11.18 -2.36 20.49
C TRP A 542 10.88 -2.95 19.13
N SER A 543 11.33 -2.32 18.06
CA SER A 543 11.23 -2.84 16.70
C SER A 543 12.58 -2.76 16.02
N VAL A 544 13.02 -3.86 15.42
CA VAL A 544 14.24 -3.91 14.63
C VAL A 544 13.91 -4.32 13.21
N ARG A 545 14.55 -3.67 12.25
CA ARG A 545 14.50 -4.01 10.83
C ARG A 545 15.92 -4.08 10.30
N TRP A 546 16.28 -5.22 9.70
CA TRP A 546 17.48 -5.37 8.91
C TRP A 546 17.11 -5.69 7.47
N ALA A 547 17.80 -5.09 6.51
CA ALA A 547 17.52 -5.24 5.09
C ALA A 547 18.81 -5.27 4.26
N LEU A 548 18.79 -6.08 3.20
CA LEU A 548 19.79 -6.11 2.13
C LEU A 548 19.08 -6.08 0.79
N ARG A 549 19.38 -5.04 0.02
CA ARG A 549 18.82 -4.80 -1.32
C ARG A 549 19.80 -5.24 -2.41
N ASN A 550 19.28 -5.73 -3.53
CA ASN A 550 20.05 -5.93 -4.77
C ASN A 550 20.12 -4.63 -5.56
N GLY A 551 21.11 -4.52 -6.44
CA GLY A 551 21.26 -3.38 -7.33
C GLY A 551 22.14 -2.27 -6.77
N ALA A 552 22.22 -1.18 -7.51
CA ALA A 552 23.08 -0.04 -7.24
C ALA A 552 22.35 1.27 -7.56
N TYR A 553 22.74 2.37 -6.95
CA TYR A 553 22.20 3.70 -7.19
C TYR A 553 23.27 4.66 -7.74
N ILE A 554 22.83 5.70 -8.44
CA ILE A 554 23.71 6.75 -8.93
C ILE A 554 23.99 7.73 -7.78
N ASP A 555 25.26 7.90 -7.44
CA ASP A 555 25.74 8.85 -6.44
C ASP A 555 26.49 10.00 -7.13
N ASN A 556 26.05 11.24 -6.85
CA ASN A 556 26.63 12.47 -7.41
C ASN A 556 27.40 13.30 -6.35
N THR A 557 27.60 12.80 -5.15
CA THR A 557 28.22 13.56 -4.04
C THR A 557 29.66 13.95 -4.31
N GLY A 558 30.38 13.25 -5.18
CA GLY A 558 31.75 13.55 -5.57
C GLY A 558 31.93 14.47 -6.80
N GLY A 559 30.84 15.05 -7.32
CA GLY A 559 30.86 15.90 -8.53
C GLY A 559 30.91 15.13 -9.86
N ALA A 560 31.03 13.80 -9.82
CA ALA A 560 30.87 12.89 -10.95
C ALA A 560 29.88 11.80 -10.58
N SER A 561 29.02 11.42 -11.54
CA SER A 561 28.08 10.31 -11.37
C SER A 561 28.82 8.99 -11.23
N THR A 562 28.65 8.31 -10.11
CA THR A 562 29.21 6.98 -9.86
C THR A 562 28.12 6.00 -9.46
N LEU A 563 28.23 4.74 -9.88
CA LEU A 563 27.32 3.69 -9.48
C LEU A 563 27.81 3.08 -8.15
N ARG A 564 26.94 3.06 -7.13
CA ARG A 564 27.22 2.48 -5.81
C ARG A 564 26.21 1.38 -5.47
N ASP A 565 26.69 0.24 -5.03
CA ASP A 565 25.85 -0.84 -4.54
C ASP A 565 25.11 -0.45 -3.26
N TYR A 566 23.89 -0.99 -3.08
CA TYR A 566 23.18 -0.84 -1.80
C TYR A 566 23.88 -1.65 -0.71
N GLU A 567 24.18 -0.98 0.39
CA GLU A 567 24.72 -1.63 1.58
C GLU A 567 23.61 -2.17 2.50
N PRO A 568 23.85 -3.28 3.23
CA PRO A 568 22.92 -3.76 4.23
C PRO A 568 22.83 -2.77 5.40
N TYR A 569 21.64 -2.60 5.95
CA TYR A 569 21.43 -1.71 7.09
C TYR A 569 20.54 -2.34 8.16
N ALA A 570 20.67 -1.86 9.39
CA ALA A 570 19.77 -2.18 10.49
C ALA A 570 19.24 -0.89 11.14
N VAL A 571 17.94 -0.87 11.43
CA VAL A 571 17.27 0.23 12.12
C VAL A 571 16.60 -0.32 13.37
N LEU A 572 16.82 0.36 14.49
CA LEU A 572 16.18 0.06 15.77
C LEU A 572 15.25 1.21 16.12
N ASP A 573 13.98 0.90 16.34
CA ASP A 573 12.94 1.84 16.74
C ASP A 573 12.42 1.49 18.14
N LEU A 574 11.99 2.50 18.90
CA LEU A 574 11.40 2.34 20.23
C LEU A 574 10.14 3.19 20.35
N ARG A 575 9.09 2.61 20.90
CA ARG A 575 7.91 3.33 21.38
C ARG A 575 7.70 3.04 22.86
N VAL A 576 7.48 4.09 23.64
CA VAL A 576 7.05 4.05 25.03
C VAL A 576 5.70 4.73 25.13
N GLN A 577 4.73 4.07 25.77
CA GLN A 577 3.40 4.63 25.98
C GLN A 577 2.96 4.46 27.43
N TYR A 578 2.46 5.55 28.03
CA TYR A 578 1.93 5.55 29.39
C TYR A 578 0.49 6.04 29.40
N GLN A 579 -0.43 5.19 29.88
CA GLN A 579 -1.87 5.46 29.92
C GLN A 579 -2.29 5.92 31.32
N ILE A 580 -2.88 7.11 31.42
CA ILE A 580 -3.47 7.64 32.65
C ILE A 580 -4.91 8.05 32.38
N LYS A 581 -5.88 7.29 32.85
CA LYS A 581 -7.32 7.58 32.66
C LYS A 581 -7.62 7.83 31.17
N ARG A 582 -7.96 9.07 30.81
CA ARG A 582 -8.32 9.53 29.47
C ARG A 582 -7.13 10.03 28.65
N PHE A 583 -5.92 10.03 29.23
CA PHE A 583 -4.71 10.53 28.56
C PHE A 583 -3.75 9.36 28.28
N ALA A 584 -3.20 9.34 27.06
CA ALA A 584 -2.08 8.50 26.70
C ALA A 584 -0.90 9.39 26.30
N PHE A 585 0.21 9.25 26.99
CA PHE A 585 1.47 9.90 26.67
C PHE A 585 2.35 8.92 25.90
N SER A 586 2.94 9.37 24.80
CA SER A 586 3.83 8.54 23.98
C SER A 586 5.15 9.24 23.73
N ALA A 587 6.21 8.42 23.67
CA ALA A 587 7.52 8.82 23.17
C ALA A 587 7.94 7.79 22.13
N THR A 588 8.35 8.25 20.96
CA THR A 588 8.83 7.39 19.88
C THR A 588 10.21 7.84 19.45
N ALA A 589 11.12 6.89 19.29
CA ALA A 589 12.45 7.11 18.74
C ALA A 589 12.60 6.19 17.51
N ASN A 590 12.58 6.78 16.34
CA ASN A 590 12.87 6.05 15.10
C ASN A 590 14.35 6.17 14.78
N ASN A 591 14.93 5.07 14.29
CA ASN A 591 16.37 4.97 14.01
C ASN A 591 17.24 5.37 15.23
N LEU A 592 16.99 4.75 16.39
CA LEU A 592 17.64 5.05 17.67
C LEU A 592 19.18 4.95 17.60
N THR A 593 19.70 4.11 16.72
CA THR A 593 21.14 3.94 16.48
C THR A 593 21.74 5.00 15.56
N ASN A 594 20.90 5.92 15.03
CA ASN A 594 21.29 6.97 14.09
C ASN A 594 22.06 6.43 12.86
N ASN A 595 21.62 5.29 12.33
CA ASN A 595 22.25 4.66 11.17
C ASN A 595 21.95 5.44 9.88
N HIS A 596 22.95 5.63 9.03
CA HIS A 596 22.80 6.25 7.71
C HIS A 596 22.56 5.17 6.67
N TYR A 597 21.47 5.23 5.93
CA TYR A 597 21.12 4.22 4.94
C TYR A 597 20.28 4.80 3.81
N HIS A 598 20.16 4.03 2.72
CA HIS A 598 19.38 4.39 1.53
C HIS A 598 18.36 3.30 1.25
N ASP A 599 17.08 3.67 1.13
CA ASP A 599 16.00 2.78 0.67
C ASP A 599 15.77 2.88 -0.83
N PHE A 600 15.98 4.08 -1.39
CA PHE A 600 15.76 4.37 -2.81
C PHE A 600 16.81 5.36 -3.34
N GLY A 601 17.53 4.97 -4.38
CA GLY A 601 18.49 5.83 -5.04
C GLY A 601 19.51 6.46 -4.08
N SER A 602 19.95 7.65 -4.40
CA SER A 602 20.84 8.45 -3.57
C SER A 602 20.16 9.21 -2.44
N ILE A 603 18.89 8.91 -2.14
CA ILE A 603 18.10 9.62 -1.12
C ILE A 603 18.49 9.12 0.27
N PRO A 604 19.18 9.93 1.09
CA PRO A 604 19.53 9.53 2.44
C PRO A 604 18.28 9.45 3.31
N GLN A 605 18.12 8.36 4.03
CA GLN A 605 17.03 8.23 4.98
C GLN A 605 17.35 8.99 6.29
N PRO A 606 16.33 9.50 7.01
CA PRO A 606 16.54 10.25 8.23
C PRO A 606 17.31 9.45 9.29
N GLY A 607 18.21 10.13 10.01
CA GLY A 607 18.85 9.62 11.20
C GLY A 607 17.86 9.50 12.38
N LEU A 608 18.33 9.64 13.61
CA LEU A 608 17.51 9.60 14.81
C LEU A 608 16.39 10.64 14.77
N TRP A 609 15.13 10.17 14.87
CA TRP A 609 13.93 11.00 14.92
C TRP A 609 13.14 10.73 16.18
N LEU A 610 13.09 11.73 17.07
CA LEU A 610 12.38 11.66 18.35
C LEU A 610 11.03 12.37 18.23
N MET A 611 9.97 11.75 18.74
CA MET A 611 8.63 12.35 18.82
C MET A 611 8.04 12.13 20.21
N LEU A 612 7.41 13.15 20.75
CA LEU A 612 6.61 13.10 21.98
C LEU A 612 5.16 13.43 21.62
N GLY A 613 4.23 12.68 22.14
CA GLY A 613 2.81 12.86 21.85
C GLY A 613 1.92 12.71 23.07
N VAL A 614 0.74 13.33 23.00
CA VAL A 614 -0.33 13.16 23.97
C VAL A 614 -1.65 12.95 23.23
N THR A 615 -2.39 11.94 23.64
CA THR A 615 -3.76 11.68 23.16
C THR A 615 -4.73 11.84 24.34
N ALA A 616 -5.82 12.59 24.12
CA ALA A 616 -6.93 12.72 25.05
C ALA A 616 -8.20 12.12 24.44
N THR A 617 -8.91 11.25 25.18
CA THR A 617 -10.17 10.61 24.74
C THR A 617 -11.33 11.05 25.66
N ILE A 618 -12.49 11.41 25.06
CA ILE A 618 -13.67 11.93 25.76
C ILE A 618 -14.91 11.12 25.39
#